data_66366d16332fd3e349b087319d284b22
#
_entry.id   66366d16332fd3e349b087319d284b22
#
_cell.length_a   1.000
_cell.length_b   1.000
_cell.length_c   1.000
_cell.angle_alpha   90.00
_cell.angle_beta   90.00
_cell.angle_gamma   90.00
#
_symmetry.space_group_name_H-M   'P 1'
#
loop_
_entity.id
_entity.type
_entity.pdbx_description
1 polymer ?
#
loop_
_entity_poly.entity_id
_entity_poly.type
_entity_poly.pdbx_seq_one_letter_code
_entity_poly.pdbx_strand_id
1 'polypeptide(L)'
;MIAQCGDENWEETFLHMVREKEDFFEAFRGVFAGAVYFKQRQKWIVFTDQTNSHLLLTYVQEGRVAFGTQMNYFSEWMKLSGIKREVDPVWEEDFFTFGTMIDSHTILKDVNRIHPGCYGYYDETRCELYERIYCQMTKREVDHNITIQQAIDQLDELFRQAIRRILDKDAEYGYTTLVDISGGLDSRMIARIAVELGKDNVMLNTYGQPGCDEYKSAQKVRRVLDTGGFDFQLKTRYLMDIDDLVWMNNGMNYYTGAMGVWRCLELLDRKMFGAQCWGLLGDIWEGAMIHHQMSAPPNWQMPRYRMGRTIPFTPEFHTERWSYEDNELLWFYARGMFAGLNTAQVRQNFLEPITPFGDVEFMRFCFSLPEDMRVKDHVYRRWMKYKYPEIARVPYASTGIPVMAHSRVERLCALPRRIWRKFQTTLLGSERTWLGMDLDLWYEKDCGVHQAIDKYYRDNLHILNEWPQIKQKVECLFAGNQYADKTMALTALSAVKQYLL
;
A
#
# COMPACT_ATOMS: atom_id res chain seq x y z
N MET A 1 -19.88 -7.38 9.49
CA MET A 1 -20.73 -7.52 10.70
C MET A 1 -22.19 -7.66 10.34
N ILE A 2 -22.80 -6.73 9.62
CA ILE A 2 -24.21 -6.79 9.19
C ILE A 2 -24.45 -8.06 8.34
N ALA A 3 -23.57 -8.37 7.40
CA ALA A 3 -23.66 -9.61 6.60
C ALA A 3 -23.56 -10.91 7.41
N GLN A 4 -22.96 -10.90 8.59
CA GLN A 4 -22.90 -12.07 9.49
C GLN A 4 -24.13 -12.22 10.38
N CYS A 5 -24.81 -11.12 10.68
CA CYS A 5 -25.92 -11.10 11.62
C CYS A 5 -27.29 -11.21 10.94
N GLY A 6 -27.34 -10.93 9.62
CA GLY A 6 -28.59 -11.02 8.85
C GLY A 6 -29.71 -10.10 9.35
N ASP A 7 -29.40 -9.11 10.19
CA ASP A 7 -30.38 -8.42 10.98
C ASP A 7 -30.18 -6.91 11.09
N GLU A 8 -31.31 -6.24 11.25
CA GLU A 8 -31.48 -4.79 11.45
C GLU A 8 -30.79 -4.26 12.71
N ASN A 9 -30.18 -5.11 13.56
CA ASN A 9 -29.66 -4.74 14.88
C ASN A 9 -28.16 -5.01 15.06
N TRP A 10 -27.35 -4.50 14.11
CA TRP A 10 -25.88 -4.63 14.15
C TRP A 10 -25.27 -4.05 15.45
N GLU A 11 -25.89 -3.05 16.05
CA GLU A 11 -25.42 -2.41 17.29
C GLU A 11 -25.51 -3.39 18.49
N GLU A 12 -26.60 -4.12 18.63
CA GLU A 12 -26.76 -5.13 19.69
C GLU A 12 -25.77 -6.27 19.53
N THR A 13 -25.58 -6.73 18.30
CA THR A 13 -24.59 -7.77 17.99
C THR A 13 -23.17 -7.29 18.30
N PHE A 14 -22.82 -6.06 17.92
CA PHE A 14 -21.53 -5.47 18.25
C PHE A 14 -21.34 -5.38 19.77
N LEU A 15 -22.32 -4.86 20.49
CA LEU A 15 -22.29 -4.78 21.95
C LEU A 15 -22.17 -6.14 22.63
N HIS A 16 -22.83 -7.15 22.08
CA HIS A 16 -22.70 -8.53 22.55
C HIS A 16 -21.27 -9.05 22.38
N MET A 17 -20.70 -8.92 21.17
CA MET A 17 -19.31 -9.32 20.88
C MET A 17 -18.32 -8.64 21.83
N VAL A 18 -18.45 -7.32 22.01
CA VAL A 18 -17.59 -6.53 22.92
C VAL A 18 -17.67 -7.00 24.36
N ARG A 19 -18.84 -7.49 24.82
CA ARG A 19 -19.03 -8.00 26.17
C ARG A 19 -18.44 -9.39 26.37
N GLU A 20 -18.45 -10.22 25.34
CA GLU A 20 -17.98 -11.59 25.42
C GLU A 20 -16.45 -11.69 25.34
N LYS A 21 -15.80 -10.88 24.49
CA LYS A 21 -14.39 -11.03 24.14
C LYS A 21 -13.70 -9.68 24.00
N GLU A 22 -12.51 -9.51 24.59
CA GLU A 22 -11.73 -8.25 24.43
C GLU A 22 -11.25 -8.06 22.98
N ASP A 23 -10.89 -9.14 22.29
CA ASP A 23 -10.43 -9.15 20.90
C ASP A 23 -11.58 -9.46 19.90
N PHE A 24 -12.79 -8.99 20.19
CA PHE A 24 -14.02 -9.19 19.41
C PHE A 24 -13.85 -8.87 17.92
N PHE A 25 -12.96 -7.96 17.58
CA PHE A 25 -12.64 -7.54 16.22
C PHE A 25 -11.84 -8.58 15.42
N GLU A 26 -11.32 -9.64 16.05
CA GLU A 26 -10.67 -10.76 15.37
C GLU A 26 -11.59 -11.42 14.31
N ALA A 27 -12.89 -11.43 14.60
CA ALA A 27 -13.89 -11.94 13.67
C ALA A 27 -14.20 -11.02 12.49
N PHE A 28 -13.77 -9.76 12.53
CA PHE A 28 -14.06 -8.80 11.47
C PHE A 28 -13.23 -9.09 10.21
N ARG A 29 -13.83 -8.80 9.08
CA ARG A 29 -13.18 -8.89 7.76
C ARG A 29 -13.33 -7.58 7.01
N GLY A 30 -12.32 -7.26 6.20
CA GLY A 30 -12.26 -6.01 5.44
C GLY A 30 -11.45 -4.95 6.16
N VAL A 31 -11.69 -3.69 5.86
CA VAL A 31 -10.95 -2.53 6.36
C VAL A 31 -11.72 -1.90 7.51
N PHE A 32 -11.08 -1.74 8.65
CA PHE A 32 -11.71 -1.15 9.84
C PHE A 32 -10.67 -0.59 10.82
N ALA A 33 -11.08 0.42 11.59
CA ALA A 33 -10.41 0.89 12.77
C ALA A 33 -11.45 1.36 13.79
N GLY A 34 -11.12 1.33 15.07
CA GLY A 34 -12.04 1.76 16.10
C GLY A 34 -11.44 1.86 17.48
N ALA A 35 -12.23 2.40 18.40
CA ALA A 35 -11.90 2.48 19.82
C ALA A 35 -13.13 2.17 20.66
N VAL A 36 -12.95 1.40 21.73
CA VAL A 36 -14.00 1.06 22.71
C VAL A 36 -13.49 1.39 24.10
N TYR A 37 -14.30 2.12 24.87
CA TYR A 37 -14.03 2.45 26.25
C TYR A 37 -14.85 1.60 27.22
N PHE A 38 -14.17 0.84 28.05
CA PHE A 38 -14.76 0.06 29.13
C PHE A 38 -14.82 0.87 30.43
N LYS A 39 -15.91 1.61 30.64
CA LYS A 39 -16.08 2.55 31.77
C LYS A 39 -15.81 1.92 33.14
N GLN A 40 -16.30 0.71 33.38
CA GLN A 40 -16.11 0.02 34.69
C GLN A 40 -14.66 -0.41 34.95
N ARG A 41 -13.90 -0.64 33.86
CA ARG A 41 -12.50 -1.08 33.93
C ARG A 41 -11.51 0.07 33.74
N GLN A 42 -11.99 1.27 33.40
CA GLN A 42 -11.18 2.45 33.04
C GLN A 42 -10.12 2.11 31.97
N LYS A 43 -10.56 1.49 30.87
CA LYS A 43 -9.69 0.95 29.82
C LYS A 43 -10.20 1.25 28.44
N TRP A 44 -9.27 1.57 27.55
CA TRP A 44 -9.52 1.66 26.13
C TRP A 44 -8.95 0.46 25.39
N ILE A 45 -9.70 -0.03 24.42
CA ILE A 45 -9.19 -0.90 23.38
C ILE A 45 -9.26 -0.10 22.08
N VAL A 46 -8.11 0.09 21.43
CA VAL A 46 -7.99 0.73 20.12
C VAL A 46 -7.50 -0.31 19.12
N PHE A 47 -8.22 -0.51 18.05
CA PHE A 47 -8.00 -1.63 17.15
C PHE A 47 -8.10 -1.22 15.68
N THR A 48 -7.40 -1.93 14.84
CA THR A 48 -7.39 -1.79 13.39
C THR A 48 -7.48 -3.17 12.74
N ASP A 49 -7.71 -3.21 11.42
CA ASP A 49 -7.72 -4.46 10.68
C ASP A 49 -6.36 -5.16 10.66
N GLN A 50 -6.35 -6.41 10.22
CA GLN A 50 -5.18 -7.30 10.26
C GLN A 50 -3.96 -6.75 9.49
N THR A 51 -4.19 -5.83 8.58
CA THR A 51 -3.15 -5.20 7.75
C THR A 51 -2.81 -3.78 8.18
N ASN A 52 -3.56 -3.21 9.14
CA ASN A 52 -3.52 -1.80 9.50
C ASN A 52 -3.74 -0.89 8.27
N SER A 53 -4.72 -1.24 7.44
CA SER A 53 -5.08 -0.47 6.24
C SER A 53 -5.56 0.93 6.60
N HIS A 54 -6.37 1.06 7.66
CA HIS A 54 -6.63 2.32 8.34
C HIS A 54 -5.57 2.59 9.38
N LEU A 55 -4.70 3.56 9.06
CA LEU A 55 -3.67 4.01 9.97
C LEU A 55 -4.27 4.40 11.32
N LEU A 56 -3.90 3.69 12.37
CA LEU A 56 -4.29 4.02 13.74
C LEU A 56 -3.07 4.52 14.49
N LEU A 57 -3.08 5.80 14.82
CA LEU A 57 -2.03 6.50 15.53
C LEU A 57 -2.36 6.62 17.02
N THR A 58 -1.35 6.57 17.84
CA THR A 58 -1.44 6.71 19.30
C THR A 58 -0.37 7.65 19.81
N TYR A 59 -0.71 8.40 20.85
CA TYR A 59 0.21 9.18 21.67
C TYR A 59 -0.10 8.90 23.13
N VAL A 60 0.91 8.55 23.92
CA VAL A 60 0.78 8.33 25.35
C VAL A 60 2.03 8.82 26.05
N GLN A 61 1.95 9.99 26.66
CA GLN A 61 3.04 10.58 27.44
C GLN A 61 2.48 11.45 28.58
N GLU A 62 3.11 11.41 29.73
CA GLU A 62 2.83 12.28 30.89
C GLU A 62 1.34 12.31 31.29
N GLY A 63 0.67 11.16 31.25
CA GLY A 63 -0.77 11.05 31.56
C GLY A 63 -1.71 11.60 30.48
N ARG A 64 -1.18 12.03 29.35
CA ARG A 64 -1.96 12.47 28.18
C ARG A 64 -2.05 11.32 27.18
N VAL A 65 -3.24 11.13 26.62
CA VAL A 65 -3.50 10.10 25.62
C VAL A 65 -4.28 10.69 24.45
N ALA A 66 -3.93 10.29 23.24
CA ALA A 66 -4.69 10.57 22.03
C ALA A 66 -4.66 9.36 21.09
N PHE A 67 -5.78 9.13 20.40
CA PHE A 67 -5.92 8.13 19.35
C PHE A 67 -6.51 8.80 18.12
N GLY A 68 -6.04 8.42 16.95
CA GLY A 68 -6.56 9.01 15.71
C GLY A 68 -5.96 8.38 14.46
N THR A 69 -6.38 8.86 13.30
CA THR A 69 -5.99 8.31 11.99
C THR A 69 -5.24 9.32 11.12
N GLN A 70 -5.04 10.56 11.61
CA GLN A 70 -4.47 11.66 10.83
C GLN A 70 -3.40 12.42 11.62
N MET A 71 -2.20 12.51 11.06
CA MET A 71 -1.06 13.23 11.66
C MET A 71 -1.35 14.72 11.89
N ASN A 72 -2.12 15.33 11.01
CA ASN A 72 -2.48 16.76 11.14
C ASN A 72 -3.21 17.04 12.45
N TYR A 73 -4.11 16.14 12.86
CA TYR A 73 -4.84 16.30 14.11
C TYR A 73 -3.93 16.13 15.32
N PHE A 74 -2.94 15.23 15.25
CA PHE A 74 -1.93 15.10 16.30
C PHE A 74 -1.05 16.35 16.38
N SER A 75 -0.56 16.86 15.27
CA SER A 75 0.25 18.08 15.23
C SER A 75 -0.51 19.27 15.83
N GLU A 76 -1.75 19.52 15.39
CA GLU A 76 -2.58 20.60 15.92
C GLU A 76 -2.98 20.38 17.40
N TRP A 77 -3.34 19.16 17.78
CA TRP A 77 -3.65 18.84 19.18
C TRP A 77 -2.44 19.05 20.08
N MET A 78 -1.25 18.64 19.70
CA MET A 78 -0.01 18.87 20.44
C MET A 78 0.25 20.37 20.62
N LYS A 79 0.10 21.14 19.54
CA LYS A 79 0.26 22.59 19.55
C LYS A 79 -0.73 23.26 20.55
N LEU A 80 -2.02 22.94 20.45
CA LEU A 80 -3.07 23.47 21.32
C LEU A 80 -2.89 23.03 22.79
N SER A 81 -2.32 21.86 23.02
CA SER A 81 -2.06 21.30 24.36
C SER A 81 -0.73 21.75 24.95
N GLY A 82 0.05 22.60 24.24
CA GLY A 82 1.38 23.02 24.68
C GLY A 82 2.42 21.91 24.70
N ILE A 83 2.21 20.84 23.96
CA ILE A 83 3.17 19.74 23.80
C ILE A 83 4.17 20.13 22.74
N LYS A 84 5.46 20.02 23.05
CA LYS A 84 6.53 20.31 22.08
C LYS A 84 6.50 19.27 20.95
N ARG A 85 6.48 19.74 19.72
CA ARG A 85 6.59 18.86 18.53
C ARG A 85 8.08 18.68 18.21
N GLU A 86 8.56 17.47 18.32
CA GLU A 86 9.93 17.08 18.03
C GLU A 86 9.97 16.03 16.91
N VAL A 87 11.05 16.05 16.11
CA VAL A 87 11.29 15.00 15.13
C VAL A 87 11.62 13.69 15.84
N ASP A 88 10.99 12.60 15.42
CA ASP A 88 11.39 11.26 15.85
C ASP A 88 12.70 10.85 15.12
N PRO A 89 13.76 10.49 15.85
CA PRO A 89 15.02 10.09 15.24
C PRO A 89 14.89 8.79 14.41
N VAL A 90 13.93 7.90 14.75
CA VAL A 90 13.66 6.69 13.97
C VAL A 90 13.02 7.05 12.63
N TRP A 91 12.08 8.01 12.63
CA TRP A 91 11.53 8.52 11.37
C TRP A 91 12.63 9.10 10.48
N GLU A 92 13.53 9.89 11.05
CA GLU A 92 14.62 10.49 10.27
C GLU A 92 15.46 9.40 9.57
N GLU A 93 15.82 8.35 10.28
CA GLU A 93 16.66 7.30 9.72
C GLU A 93 15.91 6.45 8.69
N ASP A 94 14.70 6.01 9.03
CA ASP A 94 13.88 5.15 8.16
C ASP A 94 13.48 5.84 6.89
N PHE A 95 12.93 7.05 7.02
CA PHE A 95 12.43 7.76 5.86
C PHE A 95 13.55 8.02 4.84
N PHE A 96 14.73 8.47 5.30
CA PHE A 96 15.85 8.69 4.40
C PHE A 96 16.53 7.42 3.88
N THR A 97 16.35 6.30 4.56
CA THR A 97 16.86 5.00 4.13
C THR A 97 15.94 4.28 3.14
N PHE A 98 14.63 4.32 3.38
CA PHE A 98 13.64 3.50 2.66
C PHE A 98 12.68 4.31 1.79
N GLY A 99 12.62 5.63 1.93
CA GLY A 99 11.65 6.51 1.27
C GLY A 99 10.23 6.41 1.83
N THR A 100 10.03 5.64 2.86
CA THR A 100 8.75 5.35 3.50
C THR A 100 8.95 4.85 4.91
N MET A 101 7.95 4.98 5.76
CA MET A 101 7.98 4.36 7.06
C MET A 101 7.71 2.86 6.94
N ILE A 102 8.57 2.08 7.54
CA ILE A 102 8.52 0.61 7.52
C ILE A 102 8.34 -0.01 8.90
N ASP A 103 8.05 0.81 9.90
CA ASP A 103 7.78 0.45 11.28
C ASP A 103 6.74 1.39 11.90
N SER A 104 6.50 1.31 13.21
CA SER A 104 5.45 2.05 13.93
C SER A 104 5.68 3.55 14.05
N HIS A 105 6.90 4.03 13.90
CA HIS A 105 7.27 5.43 14.10
C HIS A 105 6.68 6.40 13.06
N THR A 106 6.49 7.65 13.47
CA THR A 106 6.08 8.75 12.60
C THR A 106 7.08 9.92 12.68
N ILE A 107 6.86 10.99 11.92
CA ILE A 107 7.71 12.19 12.03
C ILE A 107 7.62 12.85 13.41
N LEU A 108 6.46 12.76 14.07
CA LEU A 108 6.26 13.32 15.40
C LEU A 108 6.72 12.30 16.47
N LYS A 109 7.71 12.68 17.25
CA LYS A 109 8.18 11.89 18.36
C LYS A 109 7.02 11.55 19.31
N ASP A 110 7.01 10.32 19.79
CA ASP A 110 5.98 9.74 20.66
C ASP A 110 4.59 9.55 20.00
N VAL A 111 4.43 9.90 18.73
CA VAL A 111 3.25 9.53 17.94
C VAL A 111 3.58 8.28 17.14
N ASN A 112 2.98 7.16 17.51
CA ASN A 112 3.25 5.86 16.91
C ASN A 112 2.00 5.28 16.28
N ARG A 113 2.16 4.48 15.22
CA ARG A 113 1.09 3.66 14.66
C ARG A 113 1.04 2.30 15.34
N ILE A 114 -0.14 1.76 15.50
CA ILE A 114 -0.32 0.37 15.91
C ILE A 114 0.24 -0.56 14.82
N HIS A 115 0.93 -1.63 15.23
CA HIS A 115 1.46 -2.61 14.26
C HIS A 115 0.34 -3.40 13.56
N PRO A 116 0.54 -3.82 12.29
CA PRO A 116 -0.40 -4.72 11.61
C PRO A 116 -0.67 -5.99 12.43
N GLY A 117 -1.94 -6.36 12.55
CA GLY A 117 -2.37 -7.51 13.35
C GLY A 117 -2.28 -7.32 14.87
N CYS A 118 -2.09 -6.06 15.34
CA CYS A 118 -2.08 -5.72 16.76
C CYS A 118 -3.25 -4.80 17.11
N TYR A 119 -3.53 -4.71 18.40
CA TYR A 119 -4.42 -3.72 18.99
C TYR A 119 -3.77 -3.09 20.22
N GLY A 120 -4.12 -1.84 20.50
CA GLY A 120 -3.67 -1.12 21.67
C GLY A 120 -4.64 -1.33 22.84
N TYR A 121 -4.10 -1.64 24.01
CA TYR A 121 -4.81 -1.72 25.26
C TYR A 121 -4.26 -0.64 26.19
N TYR A 122 -5.04 0.42 26.40
CA TYR A 122 -4.65 1.53 27.28
C TYR A 122 -5.33 1.42 28.64
N ASP A 123 -4.52 1.40 29.70
CA ASP A 123 -4.95 1.38 31.10
C ASP A 123 -4.85 2.80 31.67
N GLU A 124 -6.00 3.45 31.93
CA GLU A 124 -6.04 4.81 32.48
C GLU A 124 -5.45 4.91 33.89
N THR A 125 -5.50 3.81 34.67
CA THR A 125 -4.98 3.82 36.05
C THR A 125 -3.45 3.81 36.08
N ARG A 126 -2.83 3.27 35.06
CA ARG A 126 -1.37 3.19 34.90
C ARG A 126 -0.82 4.22 33.93
N CYS A 127 -1.69 4.84 33.12
CA CYS A 127 -1.33 5.70 32.00
C CYS A 127 -0.39 5.01 31.01
N GLU A 128 -0.62 3.73 30.71
CA GLU A 128 0.23 2.91 29.85
C GLU A 128 -0.57 2.28 28.71
N LEU A 129 0.03 2.28 27.52
CA LEU A 129 -0.47 1.59 26.33
C LEU A 129 0.37 0.35 26.06
N TYR A 130 -0.31 -0.77 25.92
CA TYR A 130 0.31 -2.04 25.55
C TYR A 130 -0.24 -2.48 24.20
N GLU A 131 0.64 -2.84 23.26
CA GLU A 131 0.22 -3.54 22.07
C GLU A 131 0.08 -5.05 22.32
N ARG A 132 -0.97 -5.63 21.77
CA ARG A 132 -1.24 -7.07 21.81
C ARG A 132 -1.49 -7.60 20.42
N ILE A 133 -0.85 -8.72 20.10
CA ILE A 133 -1.02 -9.41 18.81
C ILE A 133 -2.32 -10.20 18.83
N TYR A 134 -3.18 -10.00 17.83
CA TYR A 134 -4.37 -10.82 17.60
C TYR A 134 -4.29 -11.58 16.27
N CYS A 135 -3.46 -11.12 15.33
CA CYS A 135 -3.26 -11.75 14.03
C CYS A 135 -1.82 -11.56 13.55
N GLN A 136 -1.07 -12.63 13.44
CA GLN A 136 0.28 -12.61 12.89
C GLN A 136 0.42 -13.61 11.75
N MET A 137 1.04 -13.19 10.65
CA MET A 137 1.39 -14.11 9.57
C MET A 137 2.61 -14.93 9.98
N THR A 138 2.55 -16.23 9.70
CA THR A 138 3.61 -17.18 10.03
C THR A 138 3.73 -18.23 8.93
N LYS A 139 4.90 -18.87 8.83
CA LYS A 139 5.18 -19.98 7.92
C LYS A 139 5.25 -21.34 8.66
N ARG A 140 4.78 -21.40 9.89
CA ARG A 140 4.88 -22.62 10.73
C ARG A 140 3.98 -23.77 10.28
N GLU A 141 2.93 -23.46 9.51
CA GLU A 141 1.91 -24.43 9.10
C GLU A 141 1.97 -24.72 7.58
N VAL A 142 3.18 -24.89 7.03
CA VAL A 142 3.35 -25.19 5.60
C VAL A 142 2.88 -26.61 5.30
N ASP A 143 1.91 -26.75 4.38
CA ASP A 143 1.42 -28.04 3.88
C ASP A 143 2.29 -28.52 2.71
N HIS A 144 3.27 -29.36 3.00
CA HIS A 144 4.15 -29.96 2.00
C HIS A 144 3.48 -31.06 1.14
N ASN A 145 2.26 -31.49 1.46
CA ASN A 145 1.54 -32.53 0.75
C ASN A 145 0.50 -31.98 -0.23
N ILE A 146 0.22 -30.69 -0.20
CA ILE A 146 -0.76 -30.06 -1.08
C ILE A 146 -0.35 -30.19 -2.54
N THR A 147 -1.26 -30.61 -3.39
CA THR A 147 -1.03 -30.62 -4.83
C THR A 147 -1.29 -29.25 -5.44
N ILE A 148 -0.67 -28.97 -6.60
CA ILE A 148 -0.90 -27.70 -7.33
C ILE A 148 -2.38 -27.48 -7.65
N GLN A 149 -3.12 -28.55 -7.98
CA GLN A 149 -4.56 -28.42 -8.28
C GLN A 149 -5.36 -28.02 -7.03
N GLN A 150 -5.09 -28.65 -5.88
CA GLN A 150 -5.71 -28.27 -4.62
C GLN A 150 -5.36 -26.82 -4.23
N ALA A 151 -4.09 -26.43 -4.41
CA ALA A 151 -3.68 -25.06 -4.15
C ALA A 151 -4.42 -24.05 -5.03
N ILE A 152 -4.56 -24.34 -6.34
CA ILE A 152 -5.33 -23.49 -7.27
C ILE A 152 -6.80 -23.40 -6.86
N ASP A 153 -7.43 -24.50 -6.54
CA ASP A 153 -8.85 -24.53 -6.17
C ASP A 153 -9.11 -23.74 -4.88
N GLN A 154 -8.22 -23.89 -3.89
CA GLN A 154 -8.33 -23.17 -2.62
C GLN A 154 -8.01 -21.66 -2.76
N LEU A 155 -6.98 -21.28 -3.55
CA LEU A 155 -6.69 -19.88 -3.87
C LEU A 155 -7.90 -19.22 -4.53
N ASP A 156 -8.50 -19.89 -5.51
CA ASP A 156 -9.66 -19.39 -6.23
C ASP A 156 -10.85 -19.16 -5.29
N GLU A 157 -11.15 -20.14 -4.45
CA GLU A 157 -12.28 -20.06 -3.52
C GLU A 157 -12.09 -18.91 -2.52
N LEU A 158 -10.94 -18.84 -1.85
CA LEU A 158 -10.66 -17.80 -0.85
C LEU A 158 -10.65 -16.40 -1.46
N PHE A 159 -10.04 -16.26 -2.64
CA PHE A 159 -9.99 -14.96 -3.32
C PHE A 159 -11.36 -14.50 -3.81
N ARG A 160 -12.18 -15.42 -4.31
CA ARG A 160 -13.59 -15.15 -4.67
C ARG A 160 -14.43 -14.75 -3.45
N GLN A 161 -14.21 -15.39 -2.31
CA GLN A 161 -14.87 -15.02 -1.05
C GLN A 161 -14.47 -13.61 -0.60
N ALA A 162 -13.16 -13.26 -0.69
CA ALA A 162 -12.69 -11.92 -0.37
C ALA A 162 -13.36 -10.85 -1.24
N ILE A 163 -13.42 -11.07 -2.56
CA ILE A 163 -14.07 -10.14 -3.50
C ILE A 163 -15.58 -10.08 -3.25
N ARG A 164 -16.24 -11.22 -3.01
CA ARG A 164 -17.68 -11.27 -2.71
C ARG A 164 -18.03 -10.41 -1.50
N ARG A 165 -17.26 -10.51 -0.40
CA ARG A 165 -17.48 -9.69 0.80
C ARG A 165 -17.44 -8.18 0.51
N ILE A 166 -16.58 -7.74 -0.41
CA ILE A 166 -16.50 -6.34 -0.84
C ILE A 166 -17.73 -5.94 -1.63
N LEU A 167 -18.10 -6.76 -2.63
CA LEU A 167 -19.25 -6.49 -3.50
C LEU A 167 -20.57 -6.51 -2.73
N ASP A 168 -20.75 -7.46 -1.82
CA ASP A 168 -21.94 -7.57 -0.97
C ASP A 168 -22.06 -6.34 -0.07
N LYS A 169 -20.93 -5.85 0.46
CA LYS A 169 -20.89 -4.65 1.30
C LYS A 169 -21.30 -3.39 0.51
N ASP A 170 -20.78 -3.22 -0.68
CA ASP A 170 -21.16 -2.08 -1.54
C ASP A 170 -22.63 -2.18 -1.97
N ALA A 171 -23.09 -3.39 -2.32
CA ALA A 171 -24.49 -3.62 -2.70
C ALA A 171 -25.46 -3.32 -1.56
N GLU A 172 -25.12 -3.63 -0.31
CA GLU A 172 -25.89 -3.32 0.89
C GLU A 172 -26.20 -1.82 1.01
N TYR A 173 -25.26 -0.96 0.60
CA TYR A 173 -25.41 0.49 0.61
C TYR A 173 -25.82 1.09 -0.73
N GLY A 174 -26.03 0.29 -1.75
CA GLY A 174 -26.38 0.73 -3.10
C GLY A 174 -25.22 1.39 -3.85
N TYR A 175 -23.98 1.08 -3.48
CA TYR A 175 -22.78 1.59 -4.14
C TYR A 175 -22.33 0.68 -5.28
N THR A 176 -21.64 1.30 -6.25
CA THR A 176 -20.86 0.60 -7.26
C THR A 176 -19.43 0.38 -6.76
N THR A 177 -18.90 -0.81 -6.91
CA THR A 177 -17.49 -1.10 -6.61
C THR A 177 -16.60 -0.62 -7.75
N LEU A 178 -15.62 0.23 -7.44
CA LEU A 178 -14.60 0.67 -8.40
C LEU A 178 -13.42 -0.29 -8.37
N VAL A 179 -12.98 -0.79 -9.52
CA VAL A 179 -11.83 -1.69 -9.61
C VAL A 179 -10.74 -1.05 -10.47
N ASP A 180 -9.58 -0.79 -9.87
CA ASP A 180 -8.41 -0.31 -10.60
C ASP A 180 -7.84 -1.43 -11.47
N ILE A 181 -7.67 -1.15 -12.75
CA ILE A 181 -7.06 -2.08 -13.69
C ILE A 181 -5.81 -1.48 -14.31
N SER A 182 -4.71 -2.21 -14.23
CA SER A 182 -3.41 -1.88 -14.80
C SER A 182 -2.97 -2.88 -15.90
N GLY A 183 -1.78 -2.72 -16.40
CA GLY A 183 -1.15 -3.72 -17.27
C GLY A 183 -0.66 -4.97 -16.53
N GLY A 184 -0.75 -5.01 -15.19
CA GLY A 184 -0.30 -6.08 -14.29
C GLY A 184 -1.19 -7.33 -14.29
N LEU A 185 -0.80 -8.32 -13.49
CA LEU A 185 -1.56 -9.56 -13.32
C LEU A 185 -2.61 -9.44 -12.22
N ASP A 186 -2.29 -8.80 -11.10
CA ASP A 186 -3.13 -8.72 -9.91
C ASP A 186 -4.45 -8.01 -10.17
N SER A 187 -4.37 -6.82 -10.73
CA SER A 187 -5.55 -6.02 -11.04
C SER A 187 -6.50 -6.71 -12.04
N ARG A 188 -5.96 -7.51 -12.99
CA ARG A 188 -6.81 -8.24 -13.93
C ARG A 188 -7.51 -9.44 -13.30
N MET A 189 -6.90 -10.09 -12.30
CA MET A 189 -7.55 -11.16 -11.52
C MET A 189 -8.71 -10.59 -10.71
N ILE A 190 -8.48 -9.48 -10.01
CA ILE A 190 -9.54 -8.78 -9.29
C ILE A 190 -10.67 -8.41 -10.25
N ALA A 191 -10.34 -7.72 -11.35
CA ALA A 191 -11.33 -7.25 -12.33
C ALA A 191 -12.16 -8.41 -12.90
N ARG A 192 -11.51 -9.52 -13.28
CA ARG A 192 -12.20 -10.69 -13.84
C ARG A 192 -13.21 -11.29 -12.88
N ILE A 193 -12.81 -11.48 -11.63
CA ILE A 193 -13.67 -12.09 -10.62
C ILE A 193 -14.75 -11.11 -10.15
N ALA A 194 -14.41 -9.84 -9.96
CA ALA A 194 -15.38 -8.82 -9.57
C ALA A 194 -16.47 -8.64 -10.62
N VAL A 195 -16.13 -8.56 -11.91
CA VAL A 195 -17.11 -8.47 -13.00
C VAL A 195 -17.99 -9.71 -13.07
N GLU A 196 -17.44 -10.91 -12.85
CA GLU A 196 -18.24 -12.16 -12.81
C GLU A 196 -19.24 -12.16 -11.66
N LEU A 197 -18.81 -11.74 -10.45
CA LEU A 197 -19.64 -11.80 -9.25
C LEU A 197 -20.60 -10.61 -9.11
N GLY A 198 -20.15 -9.42 -9.48
CA GLY A 198 -20.86 -8.15 -9.26
C GLY A 198 -21.64 -7.64 -10.45
N LYS A 199 -21.44 -8.22 -11.66
CA LYS A 199 -22.12 -7.82 -12.90
C LYS A 199 -22.19 -6.28 -13.08
N ASP A 200 -23.40 -5.72 -13.01
CA ASP A 200 -23.68 -4.30 -13.30
C ASP A 200 -23.19 -3.34 -12.19
N ASN A 201 -22.83 -3.86 -11.01
CA ASN A 201 -22.37 -3.06 -9.87
C ASN A 201 -20.83 -2.91 -9.80
N VAL A 202 -20.13 -3.23 -10.89
CA VAL A 202 -18.67 -3.09 -10.98
C VAL A 202 -18.28 -2.18 -12.11
N MET A 203 -17.40 -1.23 -11.83
CA MET A 203 -16.85 -0.32 -12.83
C MET A 203 -15.32 -0.35 -12.79
N LEU A 204 -14.69 -0.47 -13.97
CA LEU A 204 -13.23 -0.53 -14.07
C LEU A 204 -12.63 0.86 -14.25
N ASN A 205 -11.55 1.14 -13.54
CA ASN A 205 -10.80 2.38 -13.62
C ASN A 205 -9.37 2.12 -14.11
N THR A 206 -8.95 2.85 -15.13
CA THR A 206 -7.59 2.80 -15.64
C THR A 206 -7.00 4.20 -15.72
N TYR A 207 -5.73 4.33 -15.34
CA TYR A 207 -5.02 5.60 -15.38
C TYR A 207 -3.58 5.40 -15.85
N GLY A 208 -3.04 6.43 -16.49
CA GLY A 208 -1.67 6.39 -16.99
C GLY A 208 -1.42 7.46 -18.04
N GLN A 209 -0.15 7.59 -18.43
CA GLN A 209 0.17 8.47 -19.54
C GLN A 209 -0.36 7.93 -20.89
N PRO A 210 -0.79 8.80 -21.80
CA PRO A 210 -1.36 8.37 -23.05
C PRO A 210 -0.44 7.45 -23.85
N GLY A 211 -0.99 6.33 -24.30
CA GLY A 211 -0.30 5.40 -25.20
C GLY A 211 0.77 4.51 -24.57
N CYS A 212 0.95 4.53 -23.23
CA CYS A 212 1.84 3.58 -22.55
C CYS A 212 1.33 2.13 -22.68
N ASP A 213 2.24 1.16 -22.47
CA ASP A 213 1.89 -0.25 -22.63
C ASP A 213 0.94 -0.74 -21.51
N GLU A 214 1.08 -0.21 -20.28
CA GLU A 214 0.18 -0.53 -19.17
C GLU A 214 -1.26 -0.14 -19.48
N TYR A 215 -1.47 1.09 -19.93
CA TYR A 215 -2.78 1.59 -20.31
C TYR A 215 -3.42 0.76 -21.44
N LYS A 216 -2.64 0.43 -22.50
CA LYS A 216 -3.11 -0.42 -23.61
C LYS A 216 -3.47 -1.83 -23.17
N SER A 217 -2.70 -2.40 -22.23
CA SER A 217 -2.97 -3.74 -21.69
C SER A 217 -4.27 -3.73 -20.86
N ALA A 218 -4.44 -2.74 -19.99
CA ALA A 218 -5.66 -2.56 -19.21
C ALA A 218 -6.91 -2.42 -20.09
N GLN A 219 -6.85 -1.60 -21.13
CA GLN A 219 -7.94 -1.47 -22.10
C GLN A 219 -8.28 -2.79 -22.81
N LYS A 220 -7.28 -3.63 -23.13
CA LYS A 220 -7.53 -4.96 -23.73
C LYS A 220 -8.25 -5.88 -22.74
N VAL A 221 -7.85 -5.88 -21.46
CA VAL A 221 -8.55 -6.66 -20.42
C VAL A 221 -9.98 -6.19 -20.29
N ARG A 222 -10.23 -4.87 -20.19
CA ARG A 222 -11.57 -4.32 -20.11
C ARG A 222 -12.47 -4.75 -21.29
N ARG A 223 -11.94 -4.76 -22.52
CA ARG A 223 -12.67 -5.25 -23.69
C ARG A 223 -13.01 -6.73 -23.61
N VAL A 224 -12.08 -7.55 -23.09
CA VAL A 224 -12.32 -8.99 -22.88
C VAL A 224 -13.40 -9.24 -21.84
N LEU A 225 -13.48 -8.39 -20.81
CA LEU A 225 -14.47 -8.50 -19.75
C LEU A 225 -15.82 -7.87 -20.12
N ASP A 226 -15.90 -7.17 -21.24
CA ASP A 226 -17.10 -6.48 -21.74
C ASP A 226 -17.81 -5.65 -20.66
N THR A 227 -17.05 -4.78 -19.99
CA THR A 227 -17.59 -3.98 -18.88
C THR A 227 -17.24 -2.49 -19.04
N GLY A 228 -18.07 -1.63 -18.44
CA GLY A 228 -17.89 -0.19 -18.39
C GLY A 228 -16.70 0.25 -17.55
N GLY A 229 -16.31 1.53 -17.68
CA GLY A 229 -15.23 2.06 -16.88
C GLY A 229 -14.71 3.41 -17.32
N PHE A 230 -13.76 3.91 -16.56
CA PHE A 230 -13.11 5.20 -16.78
C PHE A 230 -11.68 5.03 -17.27
N ASP A 231 -11.25 5.96 -18.13
CA ASP A 231 -9.90 6.05 -18.64
C ASP A 231 -9.35 7.44 -18.33
N PHE A 232 -8.41 7.52 -17.37
CA PHE A 232 -7.81 8.80 -16.98
C PHE A 232 -6.40 8.94 -17.55
N GLN A 233 -6.15 10.09 -18.15
CA GLN A 233 -4.82 10.46 -18.64
C GLN A 233 -4.08 11.26 -17.58
N LEU A 234 -3.01 10.69 -17.05
CA LEU A 234 -2.12 11.37 -16.13
C LEU A 234 -1.27 12.41 -16.85
N LYS A 235 -1.01 13.52 -16.15
CA LYS A 235 -0.23 14.66 -16.63
C LYS A 235 0.92 14.98 -15.68
N THR A 236 1.97 15.58 -16.21
CA THR A 236 3.20 15.96 -15.49
C THR A 236 2.94 16.88 -14.29
N ARG A 237 1.91 17.74 -14.36
CA ARG A 237 1.57 18.66 -13.26
C ARG A 237 1.33 17.98 -11.91
N TYR A 238 1.02 16.67 -11.89
CA TYR A 238 0.85 15.93 -10.64
C TYR A 238 2.11 15.84 -9.81
N LEU A 239 3.27 16.04 -10.40
CA LEU A 239 4.55 16.11 -9.70
C LEU A 239 4.69 17.38 -8.80
N MET A 240 3.83 18.38 -9.00
CA MET A 240 3.85 19.66 -8.26
C MET A 240 2.96 19.65 -7.01
N ASP A 241 2.14 18.63 -6.81
CA ASP A 241 1.17 18.53 -5.70
C ASP A 241 1.85 18.02 -4.40
N ILE A 242 3.00 18.60 -4.02
CA ILE A 242 3.87 18.09 -2.95
C ILE A 242 3.18 18.16 -1.59
N ASP A 243 2.76 19.36 -1.17
CA ASP A 243 2.18 19.59 0.15
C ASP A 243 0.87 18.81 0.32
N ASP A 244 0.00 18.80 -0.70
CA ASP A 244 -1.28 18.09 -0.68
C ASP A 244 -1.07 16.58 -0.49
N LEU A 245 -0.12 16.00 -1.23
CA LEU A 245 0.16 14.56 -1.16
C LEU A 245 0.83 14.16 0.15
N VAL A 246 1.72 14.99 0.68
CA VAL A 246 2.34 14.75 1.99
C VAL A 246 1.31 14.85 3.10
N TRP A 247 0.39 15.81 3.00
CA TRP A 247 -0.74 15.94 3.92
C TRP A 247 -1.64 14.71 3.88
N MET A 248 -2.05 14.26 2.70
CA MET A 248 -2.95 13.11 2.53
C MET A 248 -2.32 11.79 2.96
N ASN A 249 -0.99 11.62 2.80
CA ASN A 249 -0.31 10.38 3.18
C ASN A 249 0.32 10.42 4.59
N ASN A 250 -0.01 11.44 5.38
CA ASN A 250 0.50 11.62 6.75
C ASN A 250 2.04 11.69 6.84
N GLY A 251 2.74 12.08 5.79
CA GLY A 251 4.20 12.09 5.75
C GLY A 251 4.86 10.72 5.79
N MET A 252 4.09 9.63 5.62
CA MET A 252 4.56 8.25 5.80
C MET A 252 5.27 7.67 4.57
N ASN A 253 5.14 8.31 3.39
CA ASN A 253 5.72 7.83 2.15
C ASN A 253 6.17 9.01 1.28
N TYR A 254 7.22 8.81 0.46
CA TYR A 254 7.59 9.82 -0.53
C TYR A 254 6.39 10.14 -1.44
N TYR A 255 6.15 11.44 -1.68
CA TYR A 255 4.88 11.89 -2.23
C TYR A 255 4.55 11.30 -3.60
N THR A 256 5.54 11.09 -4.46
CA THR A 256 5.32 10.49 -5.78
C THR A 256 4.98 9.00 -5.74
N GLY A 257 5.37 8.29 -4.69
CA GLY A 257 4.94 6.90 -4.46
C GLY A 257 3.46 6.80 -4.11
N ALA A 258 2.94 7.79 -3.42
CA ALA A 258 1.55 7.85 -2.99
C ALA A 258 0.63 8.55 -4.01
N MET A 259 1.18 9.28 -4.97
CA MET A 259 0.44 10.16 -5.90
C MET A 259 -0.63 9.41 -6.72
N GLY A 260 -0.32 8.24 -7.21
CA GLY A 260 -1.24 7.30 -7.86
C GLY A 260 -2.36 7.94 -8.65
N VAL A 261 -3.57 7.58 -8.27
CA VAL A 261 -4.82 7.90 -8.97
C VAL A 261 -5.58 9.10 -8.37
N TRP A 262 -5.03 9.80 -7.37
CA TRP A 262 -5.79 10.76 -6.57
C TRP A 262 -6.54 11.85 -7.38
N ARG A 263 -5.91 12.44 -8.40
CA ARG A 263 -6.58 13.42 -9.27
C ARG A 263 -7.72 12.82 -10.08
N CYS A 264 -7.68 11.52 -10.34
CA CYS A 264 -8.78 10.81 -11.00
C CYS A 264 -9.95 10.62 -10.03
N LEU A 265 -9.64 10.23 -8.79
CA LEU A 265 -10.66 10.03 -7.75
C LEU A 265 -11.36 11.34 -7.36
N GLU A 266 -10.64 12.45 -7.40
CA GLU A 266 -11.21 13.79 -7.16
C GLU A 266 -12.33 14.15 -8.14
N LEU A 267 -12.27 13.61 -9.37
CA LEU A 267 -13.26 13.86 -10.42
C LEU A 267 -14.50 12.96 -10.35
N LEU A 268 -14.48 11.95 -9.50
CA LEU A 268 -15.59 11.01 -9.36
C LEU A 268 -16.68 11.56 -8.41
N ASP A 269 -17.92 11.24 -8.70
CA ASP A 269 -19.00 11.41 -7.73
C ASP A 269 -18.89 10.32 -6.65
N ARG A 270 -18.35 10.69 -5.50
CA ARG A 270 -18.12 9.80 -4.36
C ARG A 270 -19.37 9.12 -3.81
N LYS A 271 -20.56 9.67 -4.11
CA LYS A 271 -21.83 9.08 -3.68
C LYS A 271 -22.22 7.84 -4.47
N MET A 272 -21.58 7.63 -5.61
CA MET A 272 -21.85 6.46 -6.45
C MET A 272 -21.00 5.26 -6.07
N PHE A 273 -19.83 5.48 -5.43
CA PHE A 273 -18.83 4.44 -5.21
C PHE A 273 -18.60 4.18 -3.72
N GLY A 274 -18.50 2.91 -3.34
CA GLY A 274 -18.07 2.47 -2.03
C GLY A 274 -16.59 2.13 -2.01
N ALA A 275 -16.27 0.87 -2.23
CA ALA A 275 -14.89 0.40 -2.27
C ALA A 275 -14.18 0.74 -3.58
N GLN A 276 -12.87 1.03 -3.47
CA GLN A 276 -11.93 1.03 -4.58
C GLN A 276 -11.00 -0.20 -4.44
N CYS A 277 -11.24 -1.23 -5.25
CA CYS A 277 -10.40 -2.42 -5.28
C CYS A 277 -9.14 -2.19 -6.11
N TRP A 278 -7.98 -2.58 -5.59
CA TRP A 278 -6.69 -2.45 -6.27
C TRP A 278 -5.77 -3.63 -6.00
N GLY A 279 -4.78 -3.83 -6.88
CA GLY A 279 -3.89 -5.00 -6.87
C GLY A 279 -2.72 -4.95 -5.88
N LEU A 280 -2.76 -4.08 -4.86
CA LEU A 280 -1.72 -4.03 -3.85
C LEU A 280 -1.61 -5.38 -3.12
N LEU A 281 -0.41 -5.71 -2.67
CA LEU A 281 -0.02 -6.97 -2.02
C LEU A 281 0.00 -8.19 -2.96
N GLY A 282 -0.58 -8.16 -4.15
CA GLY A 282 -0.53 -9.27 -5.09
C GLY A 282 0.90 -9.72 -5.40
N ASP A 283 1.77 -8.80 -5.82
CA ASP A 283 3.20 -9.06 -6.10
C ASP A 283 3.93 -9.80 -4.97
N ILE A 284 3.50 -9.64 -3.72
CA ILE A 284 4.13 -10.25 -2.55
C ILE A 284 3.74 -11.73 -2.45
N TRP A 285 2.45 -12.03 -2.62
CA TRP A 285 1.92 -13.40 -2.54
C TRP A 285 2.24 -14.25 -3.75
N GLU A 286 2.30 -13.59 -4.91
CA GLU A 286 2.57 -14.25 -6.17
C GLU A 286 3.97 -14.83 -6.26
N GLY A 287 4.86 -14.45 -5.35
CA GLY A 287 6.25 -14.85 -5.41
C GLY A 287 7.08 -14.09 -6.46
N ALA A 288 6.54 -13.03 -7.05
CA ALA A 288 7.29 -12.16 -7.98
C ALA A 288 8.50 -11.52 -7.32
N MET A 289 8.38 -11.24 -6.02
CA MET A 289 9.43 -10.70 -5.17
C MET A 289 10.23 -11.79 -4.45
N ILE A 290 9.80 -13.06 -4.47
CA ILE A 290 10.52 -14.16 -3.85
C ILE A 290 11.70 -14.55 -4.74
N HIS A 291 12.87 -14.10 -4.33
CA HIS A 291 14.16 -14.50 -4.91
C HIS A 291 14.88 -15.48 -3.97
N HIS A 292 16.01 -16.00 -4.40
CA HIS A 292 16.85 -16.85 -3.55
C HIS A 292 17.13 -16.19 -2.19
N GLN A 293 17.03 -16.95 -1.09
CA GLN A 293 17.29 -16.54 0.31
C GLN A 293 16.11 -15.89 1.07
N MET A 294 14.87 -16.05 0.63
CA MET A 294 13.74 -15.52 1.40
C MET A 294 13.54 -16.22 2.75
N SER A 295 13.89 -17.51 2.84
CA SER A 295 13.89 -18.25 4.11
C SER A 295 15.17 -18.04 4.97
N ALA A 296 16.07 -17.14 4.56
CA ALA A 296 17.21 -16.74 5.37
C ALA A 296 16.80 -15.81 6.52
N PRO A 297 17.63 -15.69 7.58
CA PRO A 297 17.38 -14.73 8.65
C PRO A 297 17.14 -13.30 8.15
N PRO A 298 16.33 -12.51 8.85
CA PRO A 298 15.95 -11.16 8.44
C PRO A 298 17.15 -10.26 8.14
N ASN A 299 17.13 -9.63 6.96
CA ASN A 299 18.12 -8.66 6.53
C ASN A 299 17.45 -7.34 6.15
N TRP A 300 17.57 -6.34 7.01
CA TRP A 300 16.96 -5.03 6.84
C TRP A 300 17.48 -4.20 5.65
N GLN A 301 18.54 -4.64 4.98
CA GLN A 301 18.93 -4.03 3.70
C GLN A 301 17.99 -4.38 2.55
N MET A 302 17.27 -5.51 2.64
CA MET A 302 16.35 -5.94 1.59
C MET A 302 15.21 -4.94 1.34
N PRO A 303 14.53 -4.38 2.36
CA PRO A 303 13.44 -3.42 2.16
C PRO A 303 13.81 -2.12 1.43
N ARG A 304 15.10 -1.77 1.30
CA ARG A 304 15.54 -0.56 0.58
C ARG A 304 15.09 -0.52 -0.88
N TYR A 305 14.96 -1.69 -1.50
CA TYR A 305 14.55 -1.85 -2.89
C TYR A 305 15.30 -0.89 -3.85
N ARG A 306 14.65 0.16 -4.38
CA ARG A 306 15.24 1.13 -5.30
C ARG A 306 15.49 2.50 -4.69
N MET A 307 14.99 2.72 -3.47
CA MET A 307 15.00 4.02 -2.80
C MET A 307 16.15 4.12 -1.78
N GLY A 308 16.51 5.34 -1.40
CA GLY A 308 17.42 5.60 -0.30
C GLY A 308 18.88 5.13 -0.49
N ARG A 309 19.30 4.80 -1.71
CA ARG A 309 20.67 4.32 -1.95
C ARG A 309 21.73 5.40 -1.81
N THR A 310 21.34 6.63 -1.93
CA THR A 310 22.22 7.80 -1.80
C THR A 310 22.63 8.03 -0.34
N ILE A 311 21.76 7.68 0.61
CA ILE A 311 22.06 7.75 2.05
C ILE A 311 22.64 6.40 2.51
N PRO A 312 23.75 6.37 3.26
CA PRO A 312 24.30 5.13 3.83
C PRO A 312 23.29 4.43 4.74
N PHE A 313 23.29 3.10 4.72
CA PHE A 313 22.51 2.29 5.63
C PHE A 313 23.25 2.12 6.95
N THR A 314 22.56 2.34 8.07
CA THR A 314 23.09 2.22 9.43
C THR A 314 22.49 0.98 10.12
N PRO A 315 23.18 -0.17 10.09
CA PRO A 315 22.62 -1.43 10.59
C PRO A 315 22.22 -1.41 12.07
N GLU A 316 22.98 -0.69 12.90
CA GLU A 316 22.77 -0.63 14.35
C GLU A 316 21.40 -0.06 14.72
N PHE A 317 20.80 0.74 13.85
CA PHE A 317 19.53 1.38 14.08
C PHE A 317 18.34 0.42 14.06
N HIS A 318 18.52 -0.78 13.52
CA HIS A 318 17.44 -1.75 13.27
C HIS A 318 17.43 -2.93 14.26
N THR A 319 18.25 -2.93 15.30
CA THR A 319 18.43 -4.07 16.20
C THR A 319 17.33 -4.23 17.25
N GLU A 320 16.58 -3.18 17.57
CA GLU A 320 15.54 -3.17 18.63
C GLU A 320 14.12 -3.33 18.09
N ARG A 321 13.97 -3.59 16.79
CA ARG A 321 12.67 -3.63 16.12
C ARG A 321 11.97 -4.97 16.23
N TRP A 322 10.74 -4.98 15.73
CA TRP A 322 9.92 -6.18 15.62
C TRP A 322 10.69 -7.33 14.97
N SER A 323 10.63 -8.50 15.61
CA SER A 323 11.32 -9.69 15.14
C SER A 323 10.46 -10.47 14.13
N TYR A 324 11.02 -10.74 12.96
CA TYR A 324 10.41 -11.57 11.93
C TYR A 324 11.10 -12.93 11.85
N GLU A 325 10.38 -13.97 11.39
CA GLU A 325 10.92 -15.33 11.29
C GLU A 325 12.02 -15.42 10.21
N ASP A 326 11.83 -14.72 9.09
CA ASP A 326 12.75 -14.71 7.95
C ASP A 326 12.62 -13.46 7.07
N ASN A 327 13.38 -13.43 5.97
CA ASN A 327 13.35 -12.33 5.02
C ASN A 327 12.01 -12.17 4.29
N GLU A 328 11.26 -13.24 4.06
CA GLU A 328 9.97 -13.16 3.39
C GLU A 328 8.96 -12.43 4.25
N LEU A 329 8.87 -12.79 5.54
CA LEU A 329 8.00 -12.09 6.48
C LEU A 329 8.47 -10.65 6.75
N LEU A 330 9.78 -10.42 6.87
CA LEU A 330 10.31 -9.05 6.93
C LEU A 330 9.88 -8.23 5.71
N TRP A 331 10.03 -8.76 4.50
CA TRP A 331 9.63 -8.08 3.27
C TRP A 331 8.13 -7.82 3.23
N PHE A 332 7.35 -8.83 3.60
CA PHE A 332 5.90 -8.75 3.66
C PHE A 332 5.42 -7.62 4.58
N TYR A 333 5.93 -7.57 5.80
CA TYR A 333 5.55 -6.51 6.73
C TYR A 333 6.12 -5.15 6.32
N ALA A 334 7.43 -5.05 6.08
CA ALA A 334 8.07 -3.77 5.78
C ALA A 334 7.61 -3.15 4.45
N ARG A 335 7.56 -3.94 3.36
CA ARG A 335 7.22 -3.42 2.03
C ARG A 335 5.75 -3.57 1.67
N GLY A 336 5.06 -4.56 2.18
CA GLY A 336 3.63 -4.77 1.96
C GLY A 336 2.78 -3.98 2.93
N MET A 337 2.81 -4.38 4.22
CA MET A 337 1.91 -3.83 5.24
C MET A 337 2.24 -2.38 5.63
N PHE A 338 3.51 -2.03 5.72
CA PHE A 338 3.90 -0.66 6.02
C PHE A 338 3.99 0.19 4.74
N ALA A 339 5.01 0.00 3.92
CA ALA A 339 5.27 0.86 2.78
C ALA A 339 4.15 0.85 1.73
N GLY A 340 3.63 -0.32 1.37
CA GLY A 340 2.58 -0.47 0.38
C GLY A 340 1.28 0.19 0.82
N LEU A 341 0.79 -0.16 2.02
CA LEU A 341 -0.45 0.39 2.55
C LEU A 341 -0.35 1.87 2.94
N ASN A 342 0.85 2.42 3.19
CA ASN A 342 1.00 3.87 3.32
C ASN A 342 0.51 4.61 2.07
N THR A 343 0.56 4.00 0.88
CA THR A 343 0.02 4.59 -0.36
C THR A 343 -1.52 4.61 -0.41
N ALA A 344 -2.18 3.76 0.37
CA ALA A 344 -3.65 3.74 0.47
C ALA A 344 -4.21 5.01 1.11
N GLN A 345 -3.46 5.67 2.00
CA GLN A 345 -3.93 6.83 2.75
C GLN A 345 -4.36 8.00 1.85
N VAL A 346 -3.67 8.22 0.73
CA VAL A 346 -4.09 9.22 -0.25
C VAL A 346 -5.47 8.87 -0.81
N ARG A 347 -5.73 7.61 -1.11
CA ARG A 347 -7.01 7.13 -1.66
C ARG A 347 -8.15 7.23 -0.65
N GLN A 348 -7.86 7.02 0.64
CA GLN A 348 -8.83 7.12 1.75
C GLN A 348 -9.46 8.51 1.90
N ASN A 349 -8.85 9.55 1.34
CA ASN A 349 -9.46 10.87 1.27
C ASN A 349 -10.64 10.95 0.25
N PHE A 350 -10.80 9.92 -0.58
CA PHE A 350 -11.79 9.91 -1.68
C PHE A 350 -12.75 8.72 -1.60
N LEU A 351 -12.24 7.51 -1.52
CA LEU A 351 -12.98 6.26 -1.47
C LEU A 351 -12.34 5.32 -0.45
N GLU A 352 -12.95 4.17 -0.21
CA GLU A 352 -12.37 3.14 0.65
C GLU A 352 -11.47 2.19 -0.17
N PRO A 353 -10.12 2.36 -0.13
CA PRO A 353 -9.22 1.48 -0.84
C PRO A 353 -9.14 0.13 -0.15
N ILE A 354 -9.43 -0.93 -0.87
CA ILE A 354 -9.37 -2.29 -0.36
C ILE A 354 -8.64 -3.20 -1.35
N THR A 355 -7.78 -4.07 -0.83
CA THR A 355 -7.15 -5.11 -1.63
C THR A 355 -7.64 -6.49 -1.21
N PRO A 356 -8.25 -7.27 -2.13
CA PRO A 356 -8.63 -8.64 -1.82
C PRO A 356 -7.43 -9.55 -1.44
N PHE A 357 -6.22 -9.18 -1.88
CA PHE A 357 -4.98 -9.84 -1.49
C PHE A 357 -4.62 -9.65 -0.01
N GLY A 358 -5.21 -8.66 0.67
CA GLY A 358 -5.08 -8.40 2.11
C GLY A 358 -6.09 -9.17 2.97
N ASP A 359 -6.92 -10.03 2.38
CA ASP A 359 -7.83 -10.89 3.15
C ASP A 359 -7.04 -11.89 4.01
N VAL A 360 -7.37 -11.96 5.30
CA VAL A 360 -6.58 -12.73 6.26
C VAL A 360 -6.55 -14.23 5.97
N GLU A 361 -7.64 -14.79 5.46
CA GLU A 361 -7.75 -16.20 5.14
C GLU A 361 -6.95 -16.53 3.88
N PHE A 362 -7.04 -15.65 2.88
CA PHE A 362 -6.21 -15.75 1.68
C PHE A 362 -4.73 -15.65 2.01
N MET A 363 -4.33 -14.66 2.81
CA MET A 363 -2.94 -14.46 3.22
C MET A 363 -2.37 -15.68 3.97
N ARG A 364 -3.10 -16.18 4.97
CA ARG A 364 -2.69 -17.37 5.74
C ARG A 364 -2.51 -18.57 4.82
N PHE A 365 -3.42 -18.78 3.90
CA PHE A 365 -3.32 -19.87 2.94
C PHE A 365 -2.09 -19.71 2.03
N CYS A 366 -1.81 -18.50 1.52
CA CYS A 366 -0.61 -18.26 0.73
C CYS A 366 0.69 -18.61 1.49
N PHE A 367 0.78 -18.28 2.78
CA PHE A 367 1.93 -18.65 3.60
C PHE A 367 1.97 -20.13 4.00
N SER A 368 0.86 -20.85 3.95
CA SER A 368 0.83 -22.30 4.13
C SER A 368 1.30 -23.08 2.89
N LEU A 369 1.45 -22.44 1.73
CA LEU A 369 1.95 -23.08 0.52
C LEU A 369 3.48 -23.22 0.57
N PRO A 370 4.03 -24.35 0.07
CA PRO A 370 5.47 -24.54 -0.11
C PRO A 370 6.11 -23.42 -0.93
N GLU A 371 7.33 -23.03 -0.58
CA GLU A 371 8.06 -21.93 -1.26
C GLU A 371 8.23 -22.17 -2.76
N ASP A 372 8.52 -23.41 -3.18
CA ASP A 372 8.68 -23.79 -4.59
C ASP A 372 7.40 -23.62 -5.42
N MET A 373 6.23 -23.69 -4.81
CA MET A 373 4.96 -23.39 -5.45
C MET A 373 4.77 -21.89 -5.67
N ARG A 374 5.31 -21.04 -4.79
CA ARG A 374 5.15 -19.59 -4.81
C ARG A 374 6.21 -18.87 -5.64
N VAL A 375 7.47 -19.34 -5.59
CA VAL A 375 8.61 -18.71 -6.27
C VAL A 375 8.32 -18.44 -7.75
N LYS A 376 8.60 -17.19 -8.19
CA LYS A 376 8.42 -16.72 -9.58
C LYS A 376 6.98 -16.88 -10.10
N ASP A 377 6.01 -16.58 -9.28
CA ASP A 377 4.57 -16.59 -9.62
C ASP A 377 4.07 -17.98 -10.07
N HIS A 378 4.71 -19.06 -9.65
CA HIS A 378 4.48 -20.38 -10.23
C HIS A 378 3.04 -20.84 -10.11
N VAL A 379 2.48 -20.94 -8.89
CA VAL A 379 1.10 -21.35 -8.66
C VAL A 379 0.12 -20.28 -9.15
N TYR A 380 0.44 -19.00 -8.97
CA TYR A 380 -0.41 -17.89 -9.38
C TYR A 380 -0.66 -17.86 -10.89
N ARG A 381 0.41 -17.97 -11.68
CA ARG A 381 0.29 -18.06 -13.17
C ARG A 381 -0.47 -19.30 -13.62
N ARG A 382 -0.35 -20.42 -12.90
CA ARG A 382 -1.14 -21.62 -13.19
C ARG A 382 -2.60 -21.44 -12.85
N TRP A 383 -2.89 -20.80 -11.70
CA TRP A 383 -4.26 -20.45 -11.30
C TRP A 383 -4.92 -19.59 -12.38
N MET A 384 -4.28 -18.50 -12.82
CA MET A 384 -4.79 -17.65 -13.90
C MET A 384 -5.01 -18.43 -15.21
N LYS A 385 -4.05 -19.26 -15.62
CA LYS A 385 -4.16 -20.04 -16.86
C LYS A 385 -5.30 -21.04 -16.82
N TYR A 386 -5.48 -21.68 -15.69
CA TYR A 386 -6.45 -22.76 -15.53
C TYR A 386 -7.87 -22.25 -15.36
N LYS A 387 -8.07 -21.28 -14.47
CA LYS A 387 -9.40 -20.76 -14.14
C LYS A 387 -9.86 -19.62 -15.06
N TYR A 388 -8.93 -18.79 -15.58
CA TYR A 388 -9.23 -17.56 -16.26
C TYR A 388 -8.43 -17.39 -17.58
N PRO A 389 -8.53 -18.37 -18.51
CA PRO A 389 -7.72 -18.39 -19.73
C PRO A 389 -7.94 -17.19 -20.63
N GLU A 390 -9.10 -16.54 -20.60
CA GLU A 390 -9.43 -15.37 -21.41
C GLU A 390 -8.56 -14.17 -21.06
N ILE A 391 -8.36 -13.86 -19.77
CA ILE A 391 -7.47 -12.78 -19.33
C ILE A 391 -5.99 -13.19 -19.36
N ALA A 392 -5.68 -14.49 -19.23
CA ALA A 392 -4.33 -15.01 -19.36
C ALA A 392 -3.80 -14.89 -20.82
N ARG A 393 -4.68 -14.80 -21.83
CA ARG A 393 -4.34 -14.55 -23.23
C ARG A 393 -4.03 -13.08 -23.52
N VAL A 394 -4.43 -12.15 -22.66
CA VAL A 394 -4.11 -10.73 -22.85
C VAL A 394 -2.62 -10.51 -22.56
N PRO A 395 -1.87 -9.84 -23.45
CA PRO A 395 -0.46 -9.55 -23.23
C PRO A 395 -0.22 -8.80 -21.91
N TYR A 396 0.79 -9.24 -21.18
CA TYR A 396 1.24 -8.60 -19.95
C TYR A 396 2.08 -7.36 -20.28
N ALA A 397 1.84 -6.23 -19.66
CA ALA A 397 2.47 -4.96 -20.06
C ALA A 397 4.00 -4.99 -19.94
N SER A 398 4.56 -5.62 -18.90
CA SER A 398 6.00 -5.66 -18.68
C SER A 398 6.75 -6.44 -19.77
N THR A 399 6.21 -7.60 -20.20
CA THR A 399 6.83 -8.50 -21.19
C THR A 399 6.24 -8.33 -22.59
N GLY A 400 5.00 -7.87 -22.70
CA GLY A 400 4.22 -7.79 -23.93
C GLY A 400 3.74 -9.13 -24.46
N ILE A 401 3.80 -10.17 -23.64
CA ILE A 401 3.48 -11.54 -23.98
C ILE A 401 2.37 -12.04 -23.07
N PRO A 402 1.41 -12.83 -23.56
CA PRO A 402 0.40 -13.45 -22.72
C PRO A 402 1.00 -14.40 -21.69
N VAL A 403 0.39 -14.45 -20.48
CA VAL A 403 0.73 -15.44 -19.46
C VAL A 403 0.53 -16.88 -19.96
N MET A 404 -0.38 -17.07 -20.91
CA MET A 404 -0.58 -18.36 -21.59
C MET A 404 0.67 -18.88 -22.33
N ALA A 405 1.59 -18.00 -22.73
CA ALA A 405 2.81 -18.41 -23.42
C ALA A 405 3.73 -19.24 -22.49
N HIS A 406 4.56 -20.07 -23.12
CA HIS A 406 5.55 -20.83 -22.39
C HIS A 406 6.65 -19.91 -21.86
N SER A 407 7.14 -20.15 -20.64
CA SER A 407 8.14 -19.31 -19.95
C SER A 407 9.45 -19.10 -20.75
N ARG A 408 9.83 -20.04 -21.62
CA ARG A 408 10.97 -19.89 -22.55
C ARG A 408 10.72 -18.83 -23.61
N VAL A 409 9.49 -18.77 -24.17
CA VAL A 409 9.09 -17.76 -25.15
C VAL A 409 9.11 -16.38 -24.51
N GLU A 410 8.59 -16.27 -23.29
CA GLU A 410 8.60 -15.03 -22.52
C GLU A 410 10.02 -14.49 -22.32
N ARG A 411 10.98 -15.34 -21.90
CA ARG A 411 12.39 -14.95 -21.76
C ARG A 411 13.05 -14.52 -23.06
N LEU A 412 12.80 -15.26 -24.15
CA LEU A 412 13.37 -14.95 -25.47
C LEU A 412 12.87 -13.61 -26.02
N CYS A 413 11.63 -13.25 -25.75
CA CYS A 413 11.02 -12.01 -26.25
C CYS A 413 11.26 -10.81 -25.32
N ALA A 414 11.49 -11.02 -24.03
CA ALA A 414 11.67 -9.93 -23.06
C ALA A 414 12.95 -9.13 -23.32
N LEU A 415 14.07 -9.78 -23.67
CA LEU A 415 15.35 -9.12 -23.89
C LEU A 415 15.37 -8.19 -25.11
N PRO A 416 14.95 -8.64 -26.32
CA PRO A 416 14.84 -7.75 -27.48
C PRO A 416 13.92 -6.55 -27.24
N ARG A 417 12.81 -6.76 -26.52
CA ARG A 417 11.87 -5.69 -26.21
C ARG A 417 12.46 -4.66 -25.24
N ARG A 418 13.25 -5.10 -24.23
CA ARG A 418 14.00 -4.19 -23.35
C ARG A 418 15.00 -3.35 -24.13
N ILE A 419 15.75 -3.98 -25.03
CA ILE A 419 16.72 -3.29 -25.90
C ILE A 419 15.99 -2.29 -26.81
N TRP A 420 14.89 -2.69 -27.44
CA TRP A 420 14.10 -1.84 -28.31
C TRP A 420 13.50 -0.65 -27.58
N ARG A 421 12.97 -0.85 -26.36
CA ARG A 421 12.47 0.24 -25.51
C ARG A 421 13.59 1.24 -25.18
N LYS A 422 14.77 0.75 -24.77
CA LYS A 422 15.92 1.60 -24.51
C LYS A 422 16.37 2.38 -25.74
N PHE A 423 16.35 1.73 -26.90
CA PHE A 423 16.64 2.39 -28.18
C PHE A 423 15.63 3.49 -28.51
N GLN A 424 14.34 3.23 -28.35
CA GLN A 424 13.28 4.21 -28.57
C GLN A 424 13.41 5.43 -27.67
N THR A 425 13.67 5.24 -26.37
CA THR A 425 13.80 6.35 -25.42
C THR A 425 15.09 7.14 -25.61
N THR A 426 16.23 6.47 -25.84
CA THR A 426 17.55 7.11 -25.88
C THR A 426 17.88 7.73 -27.24
N LEU A 427 17.54 7.05 -28.34
CA LEU A 427 17.94 7.47 -29.70
C LEU A 427 16.83 8.17 -30.50
N LEU A 428 15.57 7.75 -30.31
CA LEU A 428 14.45 8.35 -31.02
C LEU A 428 13.73 9.44 -30.21
N GLY A 429 14.20 9.74 -29.01
CA GLY A 429 13.59 10.75 -28.13
C GLY A 429 12.12 10.47 -27.84
N SER A 430 11.69 9.21 -27.94
CA SER A 430 10.28 8.83 -27.77
C SER A 430 9.84 9.09 -26.33
N GLU A 431 8.78 9.86 -26.19
CA GLU A 431 8.10 10.04 -24.90
C GLU A 431 7.24 8.81 -24.51
N ARG A 432 7.23 7.79 -25.38
CA ARG A 432 6.48 6.56 -25.11
C ARG A 432 7.26 5.68 -24.15
N THR A 433 6.77 5.58 -22.94
CA THR A 433 7.25 4.61 -21.97
C THR A 433 6.27 3.45 -21.86
N TRP A 434 6.70 2.34 -21.27
CA TRP A 434 5.82 1.21 -20.95
C TRP A 434 5.04 1.43 -19.65
N LEU A 435 5.59 2.28 -18.76
CA LEU A 435 5.04 2.62 -17.45
C LEU A 435 3.83 3.56 -17.59
N GLY A 436 2.86 3.39 -16.72
CA GLY A 436 1.73 4.30 -16.57
C GLY A 436 2.17 5.69 -16.11
N MET A 437 3.28 5.77 -15.36
CA MET A 437 3.94 6.97 -14.90
C MET A 437 5.45 6.82 -15.03
N ASP A 438 6.09 7.65 -15.83
CA ASP A 438 7.55 7.73 -15.95
C ASP A 438 8.02 9.06 -15.36
N LEU A 439 8.25 9.05 -14.04
CA LEU A 439 8.50 10.25 -13.26
C LEU A 439 9.83 10.90 -13.62
N ASP A 440 10.86 10.10 -13.88
CA ASP A 440 12.18 10.61 -14.28
C ASP A 440 12.07 11.34 -15.62
N LEU A 441 11.41 10.74 -16.60
CA LEU A 441 11.19 11.33 -17.93
C LEU A 441 10.34 12.61 -17.85
N TRP A 442 9.31 12.62 -17.01
CA TRP A 442 8.47 13.80 -16.82
C TRP A 442 9.25 14.95 -16.21
N TYR A 443 10.07 14.68 -15.20
CA TYR A 443 10.93 15.69 -14.58
C TYR A 443 11.96 16.24 -15.57
N GLU A 444 12.61 15.37 -16.35
CA GLU A 444 13.65 15.77 -17.31
C GLU A 444 13.10 16.61 -18.48
N LYS A 445 11.91 16.27 -19.00
CA LYS A 445 11.39 16.87 -20.23
C LYS A 445 10.43 18.04 -20.05
N ASP A 446 9.73 18.12 -18.92
CA ASP A 446 8.82 19.23 -18.65
C ASP A 446 9.52 20.34 -17.89
N CYS A 447 9.99 21.35 -18.65
CA CYS A 447 10.69 22.52 -18.07
C CYS A 447 9.86 23.25 -17.00
N GLY A 448 8.53 23.28 -17.12
CA GLY A 448 7.65 23.92 -16.14
C GLY A 448 7.62 23.14 -14.82
N VAL A 449 7.55 21.83 -14.89
CA VAL A 449 7.64 20.93 -13.73
C VAL A 449 9.00 21.06 -13.06
N HIS A 450 10.08 20.97 -13.84
CA HIS A 450 11.44 21.10 -13.34
C HIS A 450 11.61 22.41 -12.55
N GLN A 451 11.26 23.55 -13.16
CA GLN A 451 11.34 24.87 -12.53
C GLN A 451 10.49 24.98 -11.26
N ALA A 452 9.27 24.41 -11.27
CA ALA A 452 8.38 24.44 -10.11
C ALA A 452 8.94 23.63 -8.94
N ILE A 453 9.48 22.44 -9.20
CA ILE A 453 10.12 21.57 -8.21
C ILE A 453 11.37 22.25 -7.59
N ASP A 454 12.25 22.81 -8.44
CA ASP A 454 13.42 23.52 -7.98
C ASP A 454 13.07 24.79 -7.21
N LYS A 455 12.01 25.49 -7.62
CA LYS A 455 11.50 26.66 -6.90
C LYS A 455 10.99 26.25 -5.53
N TYR A 456 10.16 25.19 -5.44
CA TYR A 456 9.64 24.68 -4.16
C TYR A 456 10.78 24.37 -3.19
N TYR A 457 11.81 23.67 -3.66
CA TYR A 457 13.00 23.35 -2.86
C TYR A 457 13.69 24.61 -2.33
N ARG A 458 14.04 25.56 -3.21
CA ARG A 458 14.72 26.80 -2.81
C ARG A 458 13.91 27.64 -1.84
N ASP A 459 12.61 27.79 -2.11
CA ASP A 459 11.73 28.63 -1.31
C ASP A 459 11.52 28.07 0.11
N ASN A 460 11.61 26.75 0.29
CA ASN A 460 11.31 26.11 1.58
C ASN A 460 12.54 25.56 2.32
N LEU A 461 13.72 25.46 1.71
CA LEU A 461 14.90 24.86 2.35
C LEU A 461 15.29 25.52 3.67
N HIS A 462 15.05 26.82 3.81
CA HIS A 462 15.35 27.58 5.02
C HIS A 462 14.59 27.08 6.27
N ILE A 463 13.45 26.44 6.08
CA ILE A 463 12.63 25.82 7.13
C ILE A 463 13.47 24.82 7.94
N LEU A 464 14.39 24.12 7.28
CA LEU A 464 15.23 23.09 7.91
C LEU A 464 16.44 23.64 8.68
N ASN A 465 16.57 24.96 8.86
CA ASN A 465 17.69 25.53 9.58
C ASN A 465 17.77 25.10 11.07
N GLU A 466 16.61 24.77 11.68
CA GLU A 466 16.55 24.25 13.04
C GLU A 466 16.88 22.74 13.12
N TRP A 467 16.95 22.03 11.98
CA TRP A 467 17.27 20.61 11.85
C TRP A 467 18.45 20.38 10.90
N PRO A 468 19.70 20.71 11.29
CA PRO A 468 20.84 20.73 10.36
C PRO A 468 21.17 19.34 9.78
N GLN A 469 20.93 18.25 10.51
CA GLN A 469 21.14 16.89 10.02
C GLN A 469 20.14 16.53 8.92
N ILE A 470 18.86 16.81 9.13
CA ILE A 470 17.80 16.63 8.12
C ILE A 470 18.09 17.48 6.90
N LYS A 471 18.50 18.75 7.10
CA LYS A 471 18.86 19.68 6.03
C LYS A 471 19.97 19.11 5.15
N GLN A 472 21.03 18.59 5.76
CA GLN A 472 22.15 17.98 5.05
C GLN A 472 21.72 16.77 4.21
N LYS A 473 20.86 15.88 4.76
CA LYS A 473 20.30 14.74 4.04
C LYS A 473 19.44 15.20 2.85
N VAL A 474 18.59 16.21 3.05
CA VAL A 474 17.73 16.79 2.02
C VAL A 474 18.57 17.42 0.89
N GLU A 475 19.61 18.18 1.22
CA GLU A 475 20.53 18.78 0.24
C GLU A 475 21.26 17.69 -0.58
N CYS A 476 21.75 16.65 0.09
CA CYS A 476 22.42 15.51 -0.55
C CYS A 476 21.50 14.78 -1.55
N LEU A 477 20.27 14.46 -1.15
CA LEU A 477 19.28 13.80 -2.01
C LEU A 477 18.85 14.69 -3.17
N PHE A 478 18.62 15.97 -2.92
CA PHE A 478 18.17 16.89 -3.97
C PHE A 478 19.23 17.17 -5.01
N ALA A 479 20.51 17.19 -4.62
CA ALA A 479 21.65 17.32 -5.54
C ALA A 479 21.86 16.08 -6.42
N GLY A 480 21.30 14.93 -6.06
CA GLY A 480 21.40 13.68 -6.82
C GLY A 480 20.70 13.74 -8.18
N ASN A 481 21.05 12.80 -9.07
CA ASN A 481 20.51 12.73 -10.43
C ASN A 481 19.20 11.94 -10.53
N GLN A 482 18.83 11.18 -9.49
CA GLN A 482 17.60 10.37 -9.48
C GLN A 482 16.43 11.21 -9.00
N TYR A 483 15.38 11.30 -9.79
CA TYR A 483 14.17 12.02 -9.38
C TYR A 483 13.53 11.43 -8.12
N ALA A 484 13.64 10.12 -7.92
CA ALA A 484 13.18 9.43 -6.72
C ALA A 484 13.82 10.02 -5.43
N ASP A 485 15.13 10.29 -5.43
CA ASP A 485 15.83 10.91 -4.29
C ASP A 485 15.35 12.35 -4.04
N LYS A 486 15.12 13.11 -5.13
CA LYS A 486 14.53 14.46 -5.02
C LYS A 486 13.13 14.41 -4.39
N THR A 487 12.32 13.42 -4.72
CA THR A 487 10.97 13.31 -4.13
C THR A 487 10.99 12.98 -2.64
N MET A 488 11.98 12.21 -2.18
CA MET A 488 12.22 12.01 -0.75
C MET A 488 12.61 13.31 -0.05
N ALA A 489 13.55 14.05 -0.62
CA ALA A 489 13.99 15.35 -0.10
C ALA A 489 12.81 16.33 0.05
N LEU A 490 11.98 16.46 -0.97
CA LEU A 490 10.82 17.34 -0.97
C LEU A 490 9.72 16.89 0.01
N THR A 491 9.55 15.57 0.16
CA THR A 491 8.60 15.02 1.15
C THR A 491 9.06 15.33 2.57
N ALA A 492 10.34 15.12 2.89
CA ALA A 492 10.87 15.43 4.21
C ALA A 492 10.71 16.93 4.54
N LEU A 493 11.01 17.80 3.57
CA LEU A 493 10.85 19.23 3.72
C LEU A 493 9.39 19.62 3.96
N SER A 494 8.47 19.08 3.17
CA SER A 494 7.03 19.30 3.34
C SER A 494 6.51 18.75 4.66
N ALA A 495 6.96 17.58 5.09
CA ALA A 495 6.54 16.96 6.34
C ALA A 495 6.98 17.80 7.56
N VAL A 496 8.23 18.28 7.57
CA VAL A 496 8.69 19.22 8.62
C VAL A 496 7.85 20.49 8.64
N LYS A 497 7.60 21.07 7.46
CA LYS A 497 6.76 22.29 7.31
C LYS A 497 5.35 22.09 7.88
N GLN A 498 4.73 20.94 7.64
CA GLN A 498 3.33 20.72 7.98
C GLN A 498 3.12 20.23 9.41
N TYR A 499 4.03 19.42 9.95
CA TYR A 499 3.81 18.76 11.23
C TYR A 499 4.60 19.36 12.38
N LEU A 500 5.68 20.10 12.12
CA LEU A 500 6.54 20.64 13.17
C LEU A 500 6.42 22.17 13.33
N LEU A 501 5.97 22.89 12.31
CA LEU A 501 5.76 24.35 12.34
C LEU A 501 4.29 24.73 12.52
#